data_65eeedf3983ad51ee495953886141f2d
#
_entry.id   65eeedf3983ad51ee495953886141f2d
#
_cell.length_a   1.000
_cell.length_b   1.000
_cell.length_c   1.000
_cell.angle_alpha   90.00
_cell.angle_beta   90.00
_cell.angle_gamma   90.00
#
_symmetry.space_group_name_H-M   'P 1'
#
loop_
_entity.id
_entity.type
_entity.pdbx_description
1 polymer ?
#
loop_
_entity_poly.entity_id
_entity_poly.type
_entity_poly.pdbx_seq_one_letter_code
_entity_poly.pdbx_strand_id
1 'polypeptide(L)'
;MKLKYIFTLPLFFSTVACSDDSPQTPDTSGQPDSSINVEKTVTIDAGQSFQTLTGFGASDCWAPAFVGKSWITNRDKISELLFSSEIQSGQPKGIGLSMWRMNLGGGSAEQGEASGIEDKSRRAESYLTDDLTLDWTRCKGQRYFLQRAKEFGCQSIVLFS
;
A
#
# COMPACT_ATOMS: atom_id res chain seq x y z
N MET A 1 -17.45 -9.22 -35.18
CA MET A 1 -18.28 -9.67 -34.04
C MET A 1 -17.75 -8.93 -32.82
N LYS A 2 -18.47 -7.89 -32.31
CA LYS A 2 -18.01 -7.06 -31.19
C LYS A 2 -18.44 -7.74 -29.89
N LEU A 3 -17.48 -8.23 -29.13
CA LEU A 3 -17.72 -8.83 -27.83
C LEU A 3 -17.88 -7.72 -26.79
N LYS A 4 -19.07 -7.56 -26.23
CA LYS A 4 -19.34 -6.62 -25.13
C LYS A 4 -19.21 -7.38 -23.82
N TYR A 5 -18.22 -7.00 -23.03
CA TYR A 5 -18.10 -7.50 -21.67
C TYR A 5 -18.84 -6.55 -20.72
N ILE A 6 -19.81 -7.07 -20.02
CA ILE A 6 -20.51 -6.36 -18.93
C ILE A 6 -19.85 -6.84 -17.64
N PHE A 7 -19.05 -5.95 -17.02
CA PHE A 7 -18.52 -6.19 -15.68
C PHE A 7 -19.39 -5.43 -14.67
N THR A 8 -20.09 -6.16 -13.83
CA THR A 8 -20.73 -5.58 -12.65
C THR A 8 -19.77 -5.67 -11.47
N LEU A 9 -19.20 -4.54 -11.07
CA LEU A 9 -18.36 -4.43 -9.89
C LEU A 9 -19.22 -3.92 -8.71
N PRO A 10 -19.44 -4.72 -7.66
CA PRO A 10 -20.12 -4.23 -6.47
C PRO A 10 -19.17 -3.32 -5.67
N LEU A 11 -19.55 -2.06 -5.50
CA LEU A 11 -18.85 -1.12 -4.65
C LEU A 11 -19.35 -1.28 -3.21
N PHE A 12 -18.57 -1.92 -2.36
CA PHE A 12 -18.84 -2.01 -0.93
C PHE A 12 -18.42 -0.71 -0.22
N PHE A 13 -19.38 0.04 0.27
CA PHE A 13 -19.15 1.05 1.29
C PHE A 13 -19.28 0.37 2.66
N SER A 14 -18.16 0.13 3.32
CA SER A 14 -18.14 -0.30 4.71
C SER A 14 -18.07 0.93 5.60
N THR A 15 -19.15 1.25 6.29
CA THR A 15 -19.11 2.14 7.45
C THR A 15 -18.52 1.35 8.62
N VAL A 16 -17.31 1.70 9.03
CA VAL A 16 -16.70 1.15 10.24
C VAL A 16 -17.29 1.90 11.42
N ALA A 17 -18.23 1.27 12.11
CA ALA A 17 -18.57 1.62 13.47
C ALA A 17 -17.69 0.76 14.38
N CYS A 18 -16.82 1.40 15.16
CA CYS A 18 -16.11 0.74 16.25
C CYS A 18 -17.11 0.43 17.38
N SER A 19 -17.28 -0.84 17.70
CA SER A 19 -17.74 -1.28 19.00
C SER A 19 -16.97 -2.52 19.41
N ASP A 20 -16.47 -2.51 20.64
CA ASP A 20 -15.85 -3.64 21.34
C ASP A 20 -16.71 -4.88 21.21
N ASP A 21 -16.12 -6.05 20.85
CA ASP A 21 -16.41 -7.26 21.60
C ASP A 21 -15.60 -8.50 21.13
N SER A 22 -15.55 -9.44 22.01
CA SER A 22 -14.85 -10.72 22.14
C SER A 22 -14.93 -11.66 20.94
N PRO A 23 -14.01 -12.64 20.82
CA PRO A 23 -13.93 -13.54 19.66
C PRO A 23 -15.09 -14.54 19.64
N GLN A 24 -15.97 -14.40 18.66
CA GLN A 24 -16.95 -15.43 18.33
C GLN A 24 -16.40 -16.36 17.23
N THR A 25 -16.59 -17.64 17.43
CA THR A 25 -16.33 -18.72 16.47
C THR A 25 -17.16 -18.54 15.18
N PRO A 26 -16.61 -18.79 13.97
CA PRO A 26 -17.37 -18.65 12.73
C PRO A 26 -18.42 -19.76 12.62
N ASP A 27 -19.69 -19.33 12.59
CA ASP A 27 -20.83 -20.19 12.24
C ASP A 27 -20.86 -20.37 10.71
N THR A 28 -20.70 -21.61 10.25
CA THR A 28 -20.59 -21.98 8.84
C THR A 28 -21.96 -22.36 8.24
N SER A 29 -23.02 -21.59 8.47
CA SER A 29 -24.33 -21.80 7.86
C SER A 29 -24.91 -20.55 7.22
N GLY A 30 -24.13 -19.82 6.44
CA GLY A 30 -24.58 -18.68 5.63
C GLY A 30 -24.85 -19.07 4.19
N GLN A 31 -26.09 -19.41 3.86
CA GLN A 31 -26.58 -19.41 2.48
C GLN A 31 -26.42 -17.98 1.94
N PRO A 32 -25.87 -17.77 0.71
CA PRO A 32 -25.69 -16.42 0.18
C PRO A 32 -27.06 -15.76 0.01
N ASP A 33 -27.25 -14.65 0.73
CA ASP A 33 -28.41 -13.79 0.56
C ASP A 33 -28.41 -13.22 -0.86
N SER A 34 -29.39 -13.62 -1.66
CA SER A 34 -29.48 -13.33 -3.09
C SER A 34 -30.14 -11.99 -3.42
N SER A 35 -30.30 -11.10 -2.46
CA SER A 35 -30.88 -9.78 -2.70
C SER A 35 -29.82 -8.65 -2.62
N ILE A 36 -28.88 -8.65 -3.57
CA ILE A 36 -28.07 -7.46 -3.79
C ILE A 36 -28.94 -6.44 -4.51
N ASN A 37 -29.39 -5.42 -3.79
CA ASN A 37 -30.09 -4.30 -4.38
C ASN A 37 -29.09 -3.42 -5.14
N VAL A 38 -29.05 -3.53 -6.47
CA VAL A 38 -28.18 -2.72 -7.31
C VAL A 38 -28.81 -1.34 -7.49
N GLU A 39 -28.34 -0.37 -6.71
CA GLU A 39 -28.84 1.02 -6.77
C GLU A 39 -28.32 1.78 -8.00
N LYS A 40 -27.17 1.41 -8.55
CA LYS A 40 -26.56 2.09 -9.71
C LYS A 40 -25.88 1.07 -10.63
N THR A 41 -26.11 1.26 -11.93
CA THR A 41 -25.39 0.54 -12.97
C THR A 41 -24.33 1.46 -13.59
N VAL A 42 -23.07 1.02 -13.60
CA VAL A 42 -21.98 1.69 -14.30
C VAL A 42 -21.69 0.90 -15.57
N THR A 43 -21.78 1.57 -16.72
CA THR A 43 -21.41 0.98 -18.01
C THR A 43 -19.99 1.40 -18.37
N ILE A 44 -19.11 0.42 -18.60
CA ILE A 44 -17.77 0.66 -19.10
C ILE A 44 -17.74 0.34 -20.58
N ASP A 45 -17.48 1.37 -21.41
CA ASP A 45 -17.29 1.19 -22.84
C ASP A 45 -15.78 1.08 -23.14
N ALA A 46 -15.31 -0.13 -23.31
CA ALA A 46 -13.92 -0.42 -23.64
C ALA A 46 -13.50 0.05 -25.06
N GLY A 47 -14.44 0.49 -25.87
CA GLY A 47 -14.17 1.08 -27.19
C GLY A 47 -13.78 2.58 -27.13
N GLN A 48 -13.91 3.22 -25.98
CA GLN A 48 -13.54 4.62 -25.79
C GLN A 48 -12.26 4.73 -24.97
N SER A 49 -11.30 5.49 -25.48
CA SER A 49 -10.05 5.82 -24.79
C SER A 49 -10.00 7.31 -24.49
N PHE A 50 -9.64 7.66 -23.26
CA PHE A 50 -9.52 9.06 -22.81
C PHE A 50 -8.04 9.38 -22.54
N GLN A 51 -7.64 9.47 -21.29
CA GLN A 51 -6.23 9.72 -20.92
C GLN A 51 -5.44 8.42 -20.82
N THR A 52 -4.12 8.54 -20.98
CA THR A 52 -3.19 7.47 -20.69
C THR A 52 -2.82 7.50 -19.20
N LEU A 53 -3.04 6.40 -18.50
CA LEU A 53 -2.51 6.21 -17.16
C LEU A 53 -1.05 5.76 -17.25
N THR A 54 -0.14 6.53 -16.66
CA THR A 54 1.30 6.23 -16.69
C THR A 54 1.71 5.21 -15.62
N GLY A 55 0.86 4.98 -14.62
CA GLY A 55 1.11 4.00 -13.58
C GLY A 55 0.28 4.23 -12.33
N PHE A 56 0.44 3.33 -11.37
CA PHE A 56 -0.16 3.40 -10.06
C PHE A 56 0.95 3.44 -9.01
N GLY A 57 0.82 4.33 -8.04
CA GLY A 57 1.83 4.52 -7.03
C GLY A 57 1.28 4.64 -5.62
N ALA A 58 2.18 4.46 -4.66
CA ALA A 58 1.91 4.72 -3.27
C ALA A 58 3.11 5.41 -2.60
N SER A 59 2.87 5.96 -1.41
CA SER A 59 3.92 6.57 -0.59
C SER A 59 4.30 5.66 0.57
N ASP A 60 5.58 5.67 0.94
CA ASP A 60 6.09 4.95 2.10
C ASP A 60 5.75 5.60 3.45
N CYS A 61 5.07 6.75 3.43
CA CYS A 61 4.69 7.50 4.63
C CYS A 61 3.68 6.72 5.49
N TRP A 62 3.98 6.30 6.63
CA TRP A 62 5.24 6.13 7.38
C TRP A 62 5.41 4.67 7.73
N ALA A 63 4.29 3.91 7.58
CA ALA A 63 4.22 2.51 7.98
C ALA A 63 5.25 1.62 7.28
N PRO A 64 5.51 1.72 5.97
CA PRO A 64 6.55 0.92 5.32
C PRO A 64 7.95 1.15 5.88
N ALA A 65 8.29 2.38 6.31
CA ALA A 65 9.56 2.64 6.97
C ALA A 65 9.70 1.83 8.27
N PHE A 66 8.65 1.85 9.09
CA PHE A 66 8.59 1.06 10.32
C PHE A 66 8.60 -0.45 10.05
N VAL A 67 7.76 -0.90 9.13
CA VAL A 67 7.64 -2.32 8.74
C VAL A 67 8.96 -2.87 8.20
N GLY A 68 9.60 -2.14 7.30
CA GLY A 68 10.88 -2.53 6.69
C GLY A 68 12.02 -2.66 7.71
N LYS A 69 11.97 -1.88 8.80
CA LYS A 69 12.93 -1.93 9.90
C LYS A 69 12.60 -2.99 10.93
N SER A 70 11.32 -3.15 11.30
CA SER A 70 10.89 -3.87 12.49
C SER A 70 10.26 -5.24 12.22
N TRP A 71 9.60 -5.43 11.07
CA TRP A 71 8.90 -6.67 10.72
C TRP A 71 9.71 -7.53 9.75
N ILE A 72 10.91 -7.89 10.16
CA ILE A 72 11.89 -8.59 9.32
C ILE A 72 11.32 -9.85 8.64
N THR A 73 10.52 -10.64 9.38
CA THR A 73 9.93 -11.88 8.87
C THR A 73 8.88 -11.66 7.76
N ASN A 74 8.15 -10.53 7.81
CA ASN A 74 7.00 -10.31 6.95
C ASN A 74 7.25 -9.32 5.80
N ARG A 75 8.30 -8.49 5.91
CA ARG A 75 8.55 -7.39 4.96
C ARG A 75 8.75 -7.86 3.53
N ASP A 76 9.33 -9.06 3.33
CA ASP A 76 9.50 -9.64 1.98
C ASP A 76 8.16 -9.95 1.34
N LYS A 77 7.24 -10.56 2.09
CA LYS A 77 5.89 -10.84 1.61
C LYS A 77 5.09 -9.57 1.36
N ILE A 78 5.21 -8.58 2.23
CA ILE A 78 4.57 -7.27 2.05
C ILE A 78 5.10 -6.59 0.79
N SER A 79 6.41 -6.62 0.55
CA SER A 79 6.98 -6.03 -0.67
C SER A 79 6.52 -6.75 -1.94
N GLU A 80 6.37 -8.08 -1.91
CA GLU A 80 5.79 -8.84 -3.01
C GLU A 80 4.35 -8.43 -3.28
N LEU A 81 3.51 -8.31 -2.24
CA LEU A 81 2.12 -7.86 -2.36
C LEU A 81 1.99 -6.44 -2.93
N LEU A 82 2.94 -5.55 -2.63
CA LEU A 82 2.93 -4.19 -3.14
C LEU A 82 3.42 -4.10 -4.59
N PHE A 83 4.51 -4.76 -4.93
CA PHE A 83 5.23 -4.48 -6.16
C PHE A 83 5.13 -5.56 -7.22
N SER A 84 4.80 -6.81 -6.87
CA SER A 84 4.71 -7.88 -7.87
C SER A 84 3.56 -7.64 -8.83
N SER A 85 3.86 -7.68 -10.12
CA SER A 85 2.88 -7.74 -11.23
C SER A 85 2.69 -9.15 -11.76
N GLU A 86 3.32 -10.14 -11.13
CA GLU A 86 3.23 -11.55 -11.57
C GLU A 86 1.83 -12.11 -11.33
N ILE A 87 1.35 -12.86 -12.33
CA ILE A 87 0.12 -13.65 -12.24
C ILE A 87 0.51 -15.12 -12.20
N GLN A 88 0.14 -15.81 -11.14
CA GLN A 88 0.38 -17.24 -10.97
C GLN A 88 -0.97 -17.98 -10.92
N SER A 89 -1.14 -18.93 -11.83
CA SER A 89 -2.39 -19.71 -11.93
C SER A 89 -3.65 -18.83 -12.03
N GLY A 90 -3.56 -17.72 -12.75
CA GLY A 90 -4.66 -16.76 -12.92
C GLY A 90 -4.89 -15.81 -11.73
N GLN A 91 -4.09 -15.90 -10.68
CA GLN A 91 -4.18 -15.04 -9.50
C GLN A 91 -3.00 -14.07 -9.43
N PRO A 92 -3.21 -12.76 -9.19
CA PRO A 92 -2.12 -11.82 -9.01
C PRO A 92 -1.40 -12.07 -7.68
N LYS A 93 -0.07 -12.05 -7.70
CA LYS A 93 0.76 -12.13 -6.48
C LYS A 93 0.82 -10.82 -5.71
N GLY A 94 0.60 -9.71 -6.38
CA GLY A 94 0.62 -8.38 -5.79
C GLY A 94 -0.23 -7.40 -6.60
N ILE A 95 -0.26 -6.15 -6.15
CA ILE A 95 -1.01 -5.06 -6.80
C ILE A 95 -0.20 -4.35 -7.90
N GLY A 96 1.09 -4.68 -8.07
CA GLY A 96 1.92 -4.20 -9.17
C GLY A 96 2.15 -2.70 -9.17
N LEU A 97 2.48 -2.10 -8.02
CA LEU A 97 2.81 -0.68 -7.97
C LEU A 97 3.99 -0.37 -8.88
N SER A 98 3.79 0.56 -9.82
CA SER A 98 4.80 1.00 -10.78
C SER A 98 5.51 2.30 -10.38
N MET A 99 5.01 2.97 -9.33
CA MET A 99 5.59 4.18 -8.77
C MET A 99 5.67 4.09 -7.25
N TRP A 100 6.81 4.52 -6.69
CA TRP A 100 7.01 4.55 -5.24
C TRP A 100 7.51 5.91 -4.79
N ARG A 101 6.81 6.53 -3.82
CA ARG A 101 7.19 7.81 -3.24
C ARG A 101 7.83 7.60 -1.89
N MET A 102 9.01 8.17 -1.67
CA MET A 102 9.80 8.01 -0.47
C MET A 102 10.18 9.35 0.14
N ASN A 103 10.08 9.47 1.46
CA ASN A 103 10.57 10.62 2.22
C ASN A 103 12.10 10.52 2.40
N LEU A 104 12.83 11.61 2.12
CA LEU A 104 14.29 11.70 2.32
C LEU A 104 14.71 11.95 3.76
N GLY A 105 13.77 12.11 4.65
CA GLY A 105 14.04 12.31 6.07
C GLY A 105 13.03 13.27 6.68
N GLY A 106 12.73 13.08 7.95
CA GLY A 106 11.79 13.92 8.69
C GLY A 106 12.26 14.22 10.11
N GLY A 107 13.15 13.38 10.65
CA GLY A 107 13.75 13.59 11.98
C GLY A 107 12.81 13.36 13.17
N SER A 108 11.54 12.99 12.93
CA SER A 108 10.60 12.79 14.03
C SER A 108 10.88 11.53 14.86
N ALA A 109 11.61 10.56 14.29
CA ALA A 109 12.04 9.38 15.02
C ALA A 109 13.15 9.72 16.03
N GLU A 110 14.10 10.57 15.64
CA GLU A 110 15.18 11.05 16.49
C GLU A 110 14.69 12.00 17.58
N GLN A 111 13.69 12.82 17.28
CA GLN A 111 13.04 13.70 18.27
C GLN A 111 12.22 12.90 19.30
N GLY A 112 11.83 11.67 18.98
CA GLY A 112 11.06 10.83 19.89
C GLY A 112 9.71 11.46 20.26
N GLU A 113 9.43 11.56 21.57
CA GLU A 113 8.18 12.14 22.07
C GLU A 113 8.08 13.66 21.82
N ALA A 114 9.20 14.36 21.74
CA ALA A 114 9.23 15.80 21.44
C ALA A 114 8.71 16.11 20.02
N SER A 115 8.62 15.11 19.13
CA SER A 115 8.01 15.27 17.81
C SER A 115 6.51 15.50 17.84
N GLY A 116 5.84 15.25 18.99
CA GLY A 116 4.37 15.28 19.12
C GLY A 116 3.65 14.13 18.40
N ILE A 117 4.37 13.15 17.84
CA ILE A 117 3.81 11.98 17.19
C ILE A 117 3.84 10.81 18.18
N GLU A 118 2.69 10.43 18.70
CA GLU A 118 2.56 9.35 19.69
C GLU A 118 2.91 7.99 19.08
N ASP A 119 2.33 7.66 17.94
CA ASP A 119 2.55 6.38 17.26
C ASP A 119 3.95 6.33 16.63
N LYS A 120 4.80 5.48 17.22
CA LYS A 120 6.18 5.28 16.76
C LYS A 120 6.27 4.78 15.31
N SER A 121 5.25 4.06 14.82
CA SER A 121 5.20 3.57 13.43
C SER A 121 5.02 4.70 12.40
N ARG A 122 4.63 5.88 12.87
CA ARG A 122 4.42 7.08 12.05
C ARG A 122 5.57 8.08 12.13
N ARG A 123 6.60 7.80 12.92
CA ARG A 123 7.79 8.64 13.01
C ARG A 123 8.75 8.33 11.88
N ALA A 124 9.27 9.36 11.23
CA ALA A 124 10.23 9.25 10.14
C ALA A 124 11.65 9.51 10.64
N GLU A 125 12.59 8.63 10.25
CA GLU A 125 14.03 8.84 10.49
C GLU A 125 14.59 9.93 9.56
N SER A 126 15.69 10.56 9.93
CA SER A 126 16.48 11.46 9.09
C SER A 126 17.84 10.85 8.78
N TYR A 127 18.32 11.04 7.55
CA TYR A 127 19.73 10.76 7.23
C TYR A 127 20.67 11.81 7.83
N LEU A 128 20.17 13.03 8.03
CA LEU A 128 20.96 14.11 8.60
C LEU A 128 21.05 13.97 10.12
N THR A 129 22.24 14.05 10.65
CA THR A 129 22.54 14.05 12.08
C THR A 129 22.58 15.47 12.64
N ASP A 130 22.65 15.63 13.95
CA ASP A 130 22.65 16.94 14.61
C ASP A 130 23.90 17.77 14.28
N ASP A 131 25.01 17.12 13.94
CA ASP A 131 26.25 17.76 13.48
C ASP A 131 26.29 18.02 11.96
N LEU A 132 25.13 17.92 11.30
CA LEU A 132 24.94 18.15 9.86
C LEU A 132 25.72 17.19 8.96
N THR A 133 26.07 16.02 9.45
CA THR A 133 26.64 14.94 8.64
C THR A 133 25.55 13.96 8.20
N LEU A 134 25.84 13.14 7.17
CA LEU A 134 24.91 12.14 6.67
C LEU A 134 25.23 10.76 7.26
N ASP A 135 24.27 10.18 7.99
CA ASP A 135 24.34 8.82 8.49
C ASP A 135 23.56 7.84 7.60
N TRP A 136 24.26 7.16 6.73
CA TRP A 136 23.67 6.17 5.82
C TRP A 136 23.27 4.86 6.51
N THR A 137 23.49 4.72 7.81
CA THR A 137 22.98 3.57 8.57
C THR A 137 21.52 3.73 8.99
N ARG A 138 20.98 4.93 8.93
CA ARG A 138 19.57 5.27 9.21
C ARG A 138 18.64 4.96 8.05
N CYS A 139 17.36 5.13 8.25
CA CYS A 139 16.30 4.92 7.24
C CYS A 139 16.33 3.53 6.59
N LYS A 140 16.73 2.50 7.33
CA LYS A 140 16.88 1.12 6.82
C LYS A 140 15.58 0.56 6.24
N GLY A 141 14.45 0.86 6.89
CA GLY A 141 13.15 0.37 6.45
C GLY A 141 12.73 0.95 5.10
N GLN A 142 12.90 2.28 4.93
CA GLN A 142 12.61 2.95 3.66
C GLN A 142 13.53 2.44 2.54
N ARG A 143 14.83 2.32 2.80
CA ARG A 143 15.78 1.79 1.81
C ARG A 143 15.47 0.35 1.42
N TYR A 144 14.99 -0.46 2.36
CA TYR A 144 14.54 -1.81 2.07
C TYR A 144 13.42 -1.81 1.02
N PHE A 145 12.33 -1.06 1.26
CA PHE A 145 11.22 -1.00 0.31
C PHE A 145 11.60 -0.34 -1.03
N LEU A 146 12.48 0.67 -1.00
CA LEU A 146 13.02 1.27 -2.23
C LEU A 146 13.78 0.24 -3.07
N GLN A 147 14.63 -0.56 -2.44
CA GLN A 147 15.36 -1.62 -3.12
C GLN A 147 14.41 -2.66 -3.69
N ARG A 148 13.42 -3.12 -2.92
CA ARG A 148 12.41 -4.07 -3.36
C ARG A 148 11.58 -3.52 -4.53
N ALA A 149 11.17 -2.25 -4.47
CA ALA A 149 10.47 -1.59 -5.57
C ALA A 149 11.29 -1.67 -6.87
N LYS A 150 12.59 -1.38 -6.81
CA LYS A 150 13.50 -1.52 -7.97
C LYS A 150 13.60 -2.95 -8.48
N GLU A 151 13.76 -3.92 -7.59
CA GLU A 151 13.89 -5.35 -7.93
C GLU A 151 12.63 -5.89 -8.63
N PHE A 152 11.45 -5.41 -8.23
CA PHE A 152 10.17 -5.73 -8.89
C PHE A 152 9.88 -4.91 -10.15
N GLY A 153 10.79 -4.00 -10.55
CA GLY A 153 10.65 -3.23 -11.77
C GLY A 153 9.77 -1.98 -11.66
N CYS A 154 9.65 -1.41 -10.46
CA CYS A 154 8.99 -0.13 -10.26
C CYS A 154 9.62 0.95 -11.14
N GLN A 155 8.82 1.58 -12.01
CA GLN A 155 9.31 2.44 -13.09
C GLN A 155 9.73 3.83 -12.62
N SER A 156 9.07 4.33 -11.58
CA SER A 156 9.29 5.69 -11.09
C SER A 156 9.47 5.72 -9.58
N ILE A 157 10.51 6.45 -9.15
CA ILE A 157 10.75 6.75 -7.73
C ILE A 157 10.62 8.25 -7.55
N VAL A 158 9.77 8.67 -6.62
CA VAL A 158 9.59 10.07 -6.24
C VAL A 158 10.19 10.27 -4.86
N LEU A 159 11.18 11.15 -4.78
CA LEU A 159 11.82 11.52 -3.52
C LEU A 159 11.32 12.91 -3.10
N PHE A 160 11.02 13.07 -1.81
CA PHE A 160 10.61 14.36 -1.25
C PHE A 160 11.20 14.57 0.16
N SER A 161 11.35 15.80 0.56
CA SER A 161 11.81 16.23 1.88
C SER A 161 10.78 17.15 2.52
#